data_6c6a08d2b08c3bc1daeffb43b361f194
#
_entry.id   6c6a08d2b08c3bc1daeffb43b361f194
#
_cell.length_a   1.000
_cell.length_b   1.000
_cell.length_c   1.000
_cell.angle_alpha   90.00
_cell.angle_beta   90.00
_cell.angle_gamma   90.00
#
_symmetry.space_group_name_H-M   'P 1'
#
loop_
_entity.id
_entity.type
_entity.pdbx_description
1 polymer ?
#
loop_
_entity_poly.entity_id
_entity_poly.type
_entity_poly.pdbx_seq_one_letter_code
_entity_poly.pdbx_strand_id
1 'polypeptide(L)'
;MTSSKPKSGHLVETVYQSTRAQILDGTYPPGTPLRLNRLAEENEVSLIPVREALRLLESERFVISEINKGARVAPLSMQSLEDLYRVRTLVEVEALRLATDFMDPEFINSLDATITEAVRELEANEIEKGLILHRAFHDSIYGLSGSEWLCHMIEVLWAHSDRYIHLASLQQNFVCSVDDHHHAIIDCLLNKDVEGAAKSLARDLQGTVELLRDELGQADLQQAV
;
A
#
# COMPACT_ATOMS: atom_id res chain seq x y z
N MET A 1 29.26 13.76 31.58
CA MET A 1 28.45 13.58 30.35
C MET A 1 27.17 12.87 30.75
N THR A 2 26.09 13.60 30.95
CA THR A 2 24.79 13.06 31.34
C THR A 2 24.09 12.54 30.08
N SER A 3 24.13 11.22 29.88
CA SER A 3 23.29 10.56 28.90
C SER A 3 21.82 10.75 29.31
N SER A 4 21.11 11.65 28.64
CA SER A 4 19.66 11.79 28.83
C SER A 4 19.00 10.51 28.29
N LYS A 5 18.33 9.75 29.17
CA LYS A 5 17.45 8.64 28.74
C LYS A 5 16.47 9.17 27.67
N PRO A 6 16.34 8.48 26.54
CA PRO A 6 15.38 8.88 25.53
C PRO A 6 13.97 8.95 26.15
N LYS A 7 13.20 10.00 25.80
CA LYS A 7 11.84 10.16 26.31
C LYS A 7 10.99 8.96 25.87
N SER A 8 10.14 8.45 26.74
CA SER A 8 9.30 7.26 26.51
C SER A 8 8.57 7.27 25.15
N GLY A 9 8.09 8.43 24.70
CA GLY A 9 7.42 8.56 23.40
C GLY A 9 8.33 8.27 22.19
N HIS A 10 9.61 8.61 22.26
CA HIS A 10 10.56 8.30 21.19
C HIS A 10 10.81 6.78 21.04
N LEU A 11 10.85 6.06 22.17
CA LEU A 11 11.01 4.59 22.12
C LEU A 11 9.79 3.88 21.55
N VAL A 12 8.58 4.38 21.84
CA VAL A 12 7.34 3.87 21.22
C VAL A 12 7.36 4.07 19.72
N GLU A 13 7.70 5.27 19.28
CA GLU A 13 7.80 5.61 17.86
C GLU A 13 8.84 4.77 17.15
N THR A 14 10.02 4.56 17.74
CA THR A 14 11.06 3.70 17.15
C THR A 14 10.56 2.28 16.91
N VAL A 15 9.93 1.65 17.92
CA VAL A 15 9.38 0.30 17.80
C VAL A 15 8.24 0.25 16.78
N TYR A 16 7.36 1.25 16.79
CA TYR A 16 6.25 1.35 15.86
C TYR A 16 6.75 1.40 14.41
N GLN A 17 7.66 2.33 14.10
CA GLN A 17 8.20 2.50 12.74
C GLN A 17 8.99 1.27 12.28
N SER A 18 9.84 0.70 13.13
CA SER A 18 10.60 -0.51 12.83
C SER A 18 9.67 -1.69 12.53
N THR A 19 8.68 -1.94 13.39
CA THR A 19 7.75 -3.07 13.21
C THR A 19 6.85 -2.87 11.99
N ARG A 20 6.38 -1.62 11.76
CA ARG A 20 5.57 -1.26 10.60
C ARG A 20 6.34 -1.51 9.30
N ALA A 21 7.58 -1.05 9.21
CA ALA A 21 8.44 -1.28 8.04
C ALA A 21 8.59 -2.79 7.75
N GLN A 22 8.87 -3.61 8.79
CA GLN A 22 9.03 -5.07 8.65
C GLN A 22 7.72 -5.79 8.26
N ILE A 23 6.56 -5.22 8.56
CA ILE A 23 5.27 -5.74 8.08
C ILE A 23 5.07 -5.38 6.60
N LEU A 24 5.42 -4.17 6.19
CA LEU A 24 5.23 -3.69 4.82
C LEU A 24 6.20 -4.34 3.83
N ASP A 25 7.46 -4.55 4.21
CA ASP A 25 8.48 -5.21 3.39
C ASP A 25 8.40 -6.75 3.39
N GLY A 26 7.44 -7.31 4.16
CA GLY A 26 7.21 -8.75 4.24
C GLY A 26 8.18 -9.52 5.16
N THR A 27 9.11 -8.85 5.86
CA THR A 27 9.98 -9.47 6.89
C THR A 27 9.13 -10.15 7.97
N TYR A 28 7.99 -9.54 8.31
CA TYR A 28 6.93 -10.16 9.09
C TYR A 28 5.72 -10.47 8.21
N PRO A 29 5.65 -11.68 7.61
CA PRO A 29 4.53 -12.09 6.76
C PRO A 29 3.18 -12.03 7.48
N PRO A 30 2.05 -11.99 6.74
CA PRO A 30 0.71 -12.08 7.29
C PRO A 30 0.55 -13.27 8.26
N GLY A 31 -0.12 -13.05 9.39
CA GLY A 31 -0.33 -14.06 10.44
C GLY A 31 0.86 -14.32 11.36
N THR A 32 2.04 -13.73 11.11
CA THR A 32 3.23 -13.92 11.96
C THR A 32 2.97 -13.46 13.40
N PRO A 33 3.23 -14.30 14.42
CA PRO A 33 3.12 -13.91 15.82
C PRO A 33 4.18 -12.85 16.19
N LEU A 34 3.75 -11.73 16.76
CA LEU A 34 4.59 -10.64 17.24
C LEU A 34 4.85 -10.77 18.73
N ARG A 35 5.95 -11.44 19.08
CA ARG A 35 6.28 -11.75 20.48
C ARG A 35 6.93 -10.54 21.15
N LEU A 36 6.34 -10.07 22.26
CA LEU A 36 6.80 -8.88 23.00
C LEU A 36 8.28 -8.93 23.37
N ASN A 37 8.77 -10.07 23.88
CA ASN A 37 10.17 -10.20 24.27
C ASN A 37 11.11 -10.07 23.07
N ARG A 38 10.78 -10.69 21.94
CA ARG A 38 11.56 -10.62 20.72
C ARG A 38 11.65 -9.18 20.19
N LEU A 39 10.52 -8.49 20.09
CA LEU A 39 10.49 -7.09 19.65
C LEU A 39 11.24 -6.15 20.62
N ALA A 40 11.21 -6.45 21.94
CA ALA A 40 11.96 -5.69 22.93
C ALA A 40 13.47 -5.88 22.78
N GLU A 41 13.92 -7.10 22.49
CA GLU A 41 15.32 -7.43 22.22
C GLU A 41 15.80 -6.79 20.91
N GLU A 42 15.05 -6.93 19.82
CA GLU A 42 15.38 -6.38 18.50
C GLU A 42 15.49 -4.84 18.50
N ASN A 43 14.71 -4.16 19.33
CA ASN A 43 14.71 -2.71 19.43
C ASN A 43 15.47 -2.16 20.65
N GLU A 44 16.10 -3.02 21.45
CA GLU A 44 16.85 -2.66 22.66
C GLU A 44 16.04 -1.82 23.68
N VAL A 45 14.74 -2.18 23.85
CA VAL A 45 13.80 -1.46 24.73
C VAL A 45 13.14 -2.39 25.77
N SER A 46 12.44 -1.80 26.73
CA SER A 46 11.59 -2.57 27.65
C SER A 46 10.26 -2.98 26.99
N LEU A 47 9.47 -3.84 27.66
CA LEU A 47 8.18 -4.33 27.15
C LEU A 47 7.10 -3.25 27.06
N ILE A 48 7.22 -2.14 27.79
CA ILE A 48 6.18 -1.09 27.80
C ILE A 48 6.08 -0.40 26.43
N PRO A 49 7.13 0.19 25.85
CA PRO A 49 7.05 0.79 24.51
C PRO A 49 6.63 -0.20 23.43
N VAL A 50 6.99 -1.48 23.54
CA VAL A 50 6.55 -2.51 22.57
C VAL A 50 5.03 -2.69 22.63
N ARG A 51 4.45 -2.77 23.82
CA ARG A 51 2.98 -2.88 23.98
C ARG A 51 2.24 -1.67 23.40
N GLU A 52 2.76 -0.47 23.65
CA GLU A 52 2.14 0.75 23.10
C GLU A 52 2.28 0.82 21.58
N ALA A 53 3.43 0.45 21.03
CA ALA A 53 3.64 0.38 19.57
C ALA A 53 2.70 -0.66 18.91
N LEU A 54 2.53 -1.85 19.51
CA LEU A 54 1.59 -2.84 19.00
C LEU A 54 0.13 -2.38 19.07
N ARG A 55 -0.27 -1.60 20.09
CA ARG A 55 -1.61 -1.00 20.15
C ARG A 55 -1.83 0.03 19.04
N LEU A 56 -0.80 0.84 18.70
CA LEU A 56 -0.89 1.77 17.57
C LEU A 56 -1.05 0.99 16.26
N LEU A 57 -0.23 -0.04 16.02
CA LEU A 57 -0.35 -0.89 14.85
C LEU A 57 -1.69 -1.64 14.78
N GLU A 58 -2.27 -2.00 15.91
CA GLU A 58 -3.59 -2.60 15.99
C GLU A 58 -4.70 -1.59 15.65
N SER A 59 -4.60 -0.35 16.14
CA SER A 59 -5.54 0.72 15.78
C SER A 59 -5.51 1.06 14.27
N GLU A 60 -4.36 0.87 13.64
CA GLU A 60 -4.16 1.01 12.20
C GLU A 60 -4.42 -0.29 11.41
N ARG A 61 -4.90 -1.36 12.07
CA ARG A 61 -5.21 -2.65 11.44
C ARG A 61 -4.02 -3.41 10.80
N PHE A 62 -2.78 -3.05 11.11
CA PHE A 62 -1.60 -3.84 10.70
C PHE A 62 -1.40 -5.06 11.60
N VAL A 63 -1.92 -5.00 12.81
CA VAL A 63 -1.81 -6.04 13.83
C VAL A 63 -3.21 -6.39 14.34
N ILE A 64 -3.41 -7.64 14.69
CA ILE A 64 -4.59 -8.10 15.42
C ILE A 64 -4.16 -8.76 16.73
N SER A 65 -4.95 -8.57 17.78
CA SER A 65 -4.75 -9.24 19.07
C SER A 65 -5.79 -10.32 19.28
N GLU A 66 -5.34 -11.56 19.52
CA GLU A 66 -6.22 -12.66 19.85
C GLU A 66 -6.11 -13.01 21.34
N ILE A 67 -7.26 -13.27 21.95
CA ILE A 67 -7.31 -13.70 23.36
C ILE A 67 -6.47 -14.97 23.55
N ASN A 68 -5.52 -14.93 24.49
CA ASN A 68 -4.59 -16.01 24.83
C ASN A 68 -3.53 -16.37 23.75
N LYS A 69 -3.52 -15.73 22.60
CA LYS A 69 -2.51 -15.97 21.55
C LYS A 69 -1.57 -14.78 21.33
N GLY A 70 -1.91 -13.60 21.85
CA GLY A 70 -1.14 -12.37 21.73
C GLY A 70 -1.35 -11.65 20.40
N ALA A 71 -0.42 -10.76 20.07
CA ALA A 71 -0.45 -9.97 18.85
C ALA A 71 0.15 -10.75 17.66
N ARG A 72 -0.45 -10.57 16.48
CA ARG A 72 0.08 -11.07 15.20
C ARG A 72 -0.15 -10.08 14.08
N VAL A 73 0.63 -10.18 13.03
CA VAL A 73 0.41 -9.44 11.79
C VAL A 73 -0.98 -9.78 11.24
N ALA A 74 -1.76 -8.77 10.90
CA ALA A 74 -3.09 -8.96 10.33
C ALA A 74 -3.01 -9.82 9.04
N PRO A 75 -3.85 -10.85 8.91
CA PRO A 75 -3.87 -11.67 7.71
C PRO A 75 -4.32 -10.86 6.50
N LEU A 76 -3.94 -11.31 5.30
CA LEU A 76 -4.54 -10.85 4.05
C LEU A 76 -5.72 -11.77 3.74
N SER A 77 -6.84 -11.20 3.28
CA SER A 77 -8.02 -11.94 2.86
C SER A 77 -8.68 -11.30 1.65
N MET A 78 -9.41 -12.09 0.88
CA MET A 78 -10.14 -11.60 -0.28
C MET A 78 -11.20 -10.57 0.12
N GLN A 79 -11.92 -10.81 1.21
CA GLN A 79 -12.93 -9.88 1.73
C GLN A 79 -12.33 -8.52 2.10
N SER A 80 -11.16 -8.52 2.78
CA SER A 80 -10.47 -7.26 3.15
C SER A 80 -9.93 -6.53 1.94
N LEU A 81 -9.40 -7.26 0.95
CA LEU A 81 -8.94 -6.70 -0.32
C LEU A 81 -10.07 -6.00 -1.08
N GLU A 82 -11.20 -6.70 -1.30
CA GLU A 82 -12.35 -6.13 -2.01
C GLU A 82 -12.92 -4.89 -1.32
N ASP A 83 -12.98 -4.88 0.01
CA ASP A 83 -13.48 -3.74 0.77
C ASP A 83 -12.52 -2.55 0.69
N LEU A 84 -11.21 -2.79 0.88
CA LEU A 84 -10.17 -1.78 0.76
C LEU A 84 -10.19 -1.12 -0.64
N TYR A 85 -10.19 -1.92 -1.69
CA TYR A 85 -10.14 -1.42 -3.07
C TYR A 85 -11.44 -0.73 -3.51
N ARG A 86 -12.58 -1.11 -2.94
CA ARG A 86 -13.84 -0.36 -3.09
C ARG A 86 -13.70 1.07 -2.55
N VAL A 87 -13.12 1.25 -1.36
CA VAL A 87 -12.92 2.58 -0.77
C VAL A 87 -11.86 3.35 -1.53
N ARG A 88 -10.74 2.70 -1.93
CA ARG A 88 -9.71 3.31 -2.78
C ARG A 88 -10.30 3.87 -4.06
N THR A 89 -11.10 3.09 -4.76
CA THR A 89 -11.74 3.53 -6.01
C THR A 89 -12.57 4.80 -5.81
N LEU A 90 -13.31 4.92 -4.71
CA LEU A 90 -14.11 6.12 -4.44
C LEU A 90 -13.26 7.37 -4.26
N VAL A 91 -12.17 7.29 -3.49
CA VAL A 91 -11.36 8.46 -3.16
C VAL A 91 -10.34 8.79 -4.26
N GLU A 92 -9.76 7.80 -4.91
CA GLU A 92 -8.73 7.99 -5.93
C GLU A 92 -9.31 8.48 -7.26
N VAL A 93 -10.46 7.95 -7.66
CA VAL A 93 -11.18 8.45 -8.85
C VAL A 93 -11.63 9.90 -8.65
N GLU A 94 -12.07 10.28 -7.46
CA GLU A 94 -12.41 11.68 -7.17
C GLU A 94 -11.18 12.58 -7.19
N ALA A 95 -10.06 12.13 -6.62
CA ALA A 95 -8.81 12.87 -6.67
C ALA A 95 -8.32 13.08 -8.12
N LEU A 96 -8.41 12.04 -8.97
CA LEU A 96 -8.08 12.15 -10.39
C LEU A 96 -8.99 13.19 -11.08
N ARG A 97 -10.30 13.14 -10.88
CA ARG A 97 -11.22 14.12 -11.48
C ARG A 97 -10.85 15.55 -11.13
N LEU A 98 -10.59 15.83 -9.86
CA LEU A 98 -10.18 17.16 -9.39
C LEU A 98 -8.82 17.57 -9.95
N ALA A 99 -7.92 16.64 -10.21
CA ALA A 99 -6.58 16.90 -10.72
C ALA A 99 -6.57 17.27 -12.21
N THR A 100 -7.54 16.78 -13.00
CA THR A 100 -7.51 16.93 -14.48
C THR A 100 -7.47 18.37 -14.97
N ASP A 101 -8.09 19.31 -14.24
CA ASP A 101 -8.09 20.74 -14.61
C ASP A 101 -6.68 21.39 -14.49
N PHE A 102 -5.77 20.74 -13.80
CA PHE A 102 -4.40 21.23 -13.55
C PHE A 102 -3.34 20.47 -14.35
N MET A 103 -3.73 19.48 -15.17
CA MET A 103 -2.81 18.68 -15.97
C MET A 103 -2.55 19.33 -17.32
N ASP A 104 -1.32 19.72 -17.57
CA ASP A 104 -0.85 20.12 -18.88
C ASP A 104 -0.21 18.94 -19.65
N PRO A 105 0.05 19.09 -20.96
CA PRO A 105 0.68 18.02 -21.73
C PRO A 105 2.07 17.61 -21.24
N GLU A 106 2.85 18.53 -20.65
CA GLU A 106 4.18 18.24 -20.11
C GLU A 106 4.05 17.32 -18.88
N PHE A 107 3.11 17.61 -18.00
CA PHE A 107 2.80 16.75 -16.85
C PHE A 107 2.35 15.35 -17.30
N ILE A 108 1.44 15.25 -18.27
CA ILE A 108 0.96 13.95 -18.77
C ILE A 108 2.11 13.15 -19.40
N ASN A 109 3.00 13.79 -20.16
CA ASN A 109 4.19 13.14 -20.68
C ASN A 109 5.16 12.67 -19.57
N SER A 110 5.22 13.38 -18.45
CA SER A 110 6.02 12.93 -17.29
C SER A 110 5.43 11.69 -16.62
N LEU A 111 4.10 11.56 -16.59
CA LEU A 111 3.43 10.34 -16.13
C LEU A 111 3.75 9.15 -17.03
N ASP A 112 3.71 9.35 -18.35
CA ASP A 112 4.06 8.33 -19.35
C ASP A 112 5.51 7.83 -19.16
N ALA A 113 6.45 8.76 -19.02
CA ALA A 113 7.83 8.41 -18.75
C ALA A 113 8.00 7.63 -17.43
N THR A 114 7.28 8.02 -16.39
CA THR A 114 7.35 7.37 -15.07
C THR A 114 6.84 5.94 -15.12
N ILE A 115 5.70 5.71 -15.78
CA ILE A 115 5.13 4.34 -15.84
C ILE A 115 5.92 3.45 -16.81
N THR A 116 6.41 3.98 -17.91
CA THR A 116 7.31 3.25 -18.82
C THR A 116 8.56 2.77 -18.11
N GLU A 117 9.15 3.62 -17.27
CA GLU A 117 10.31 3.25 -16.45
C GLU A 117 9.92 2.22 -15.39
N ALA A 118 8.76 2.35 -14.74
CA ALA A 118 8.26 1.36 -13.79
C ALA A 118 8.14 -0.03 -14.42
N VAL A 119 7.53 -0.12 -15.60
CA VAL A 119 7.38 -1.37 -16.37
C VAL A 119 8.75 -1.96 -16.69
N ARG A 120 9.70 -1.14 -17.15
CA ARG A 120 11.06 -1.58 -17.46
C ARG A 120 11.78 -2.17 -16.24
N GLU A 121 11.68 -1.54 -15.07
CA GLU A 121 12.28 -2.05 -13.83
C GLU A 121 11.60 -3.37 -13.37
N LEU A 122 10.27 -3.46 -13.50
CA LEU A 122 9.53 -4.69 -13.19
C LEU A 122 9.93 -5.84 -14.13
N GLU A 123 10.08 -5.59 -15.44
CA GLU A 123 10.56 -6.58 -16.42
C GLU A 123 11.99 -7.03 -16.13
N ALA A 124 12.83 -6.13 -15.62
CA ALA A 124 14.20 -6.43 -15.18
C ALA A 124 14.25 -7.19 -13.84
N ASN A 125 13.10 -7.51 -13.24
CA ASN A 125 12.94 -8.14 -11.92
C ASN A 125 13.45 -7.25 -10.75
N GLU A 126 13.55 -5.93 -10.97
CA GLU A 126 13.85 -4.92 -9.95
C GLU A 126 12.54 -4.45 -9.30
N ILE A 127 11.86 -5.39 -8.62
CA ILE A 127 10.47 -5.23 -8.15
C ILE A 127 10.31 -3.99 -7.27
N GLU A 128 11.20 -3.77 -6.29
CA GLU A 128 11.10 -2.63 -5.38
C GLU A 128 11.15 -1.29 -6.12
N LYS A 129 12.07 -1.14 -7.07
CA LYS A 129 12.18 0.08 -7.88
C LYS A 129 10.95 0.29 -8.74
N GLY A 130 10.48 -0.77 -9.39
CA GLY A 130 9.28 -0.70 -10.22
C GLY A 130 8.04 -0.30 -9.41
N LEU A 131 7.86 -0.85 -8.20
CA LEU A 131 6.74 -0.49 -7.31
C LEU A 131 6.84 0.95 -6.78
N ILE A 132 8.05 1.47 -6.52
CA ILE A 132 8.26 2.87 -6.15
C ILE A 132 7.82 3.81 -7.28
N LEU A 133 8.20 3.51 -8.52
CA LEU A 133 7.80 4.31 -9.69
C LEU A 133 6.31 4.20 -9.99
N HIS A 134 5.74 2.98 -9.89
CA HIS A 134 4.30 2.76 -9.99
C HIS A 134 3.52 3.60 -8.96
N ARG A 135 3.98 3.63 -7.72
CA ARG A 135 3.40 4.49 -6.68
C ARG A 135 3.55 5.96 -7.01
N ALA A 136 4.71 6.40 -7.51
CA ALA A 136 4.97 7.80 -7.88
C ALA A 136 4.06 8.29 -9.01
N PHE A 137 3.70 7.43 -9.97
CA PHE A 137 2.71 7.75 -11.00
C PHE A 137 1.37 8.18 -10.38
N HIS A 138 0.83 7.37 -9.50
CA HIS A 138 -0.44 7.65 -8.84
C HIS A 138 -0.39 8.87 -7.91
N ASP A 139 0.64 8.96 -7.07
CA ASP A 139 0.83 10.08 -6.14
C ASP A 139 0.95 11.42 -6.87
N SER A 140 1.58 11.43 -8.05
CA SER A 140 1.69 12.62 -8.90
C SER A 140 0.31 13.12 -9.35
N ILE A 141 -0.57 12.20 -9.77
CA ILE A 141 -1.95 12.52 -10.16
C ILE A 141 -2.72 13.09 -8.97
N TYR A 142 -2.73 12.36 -7.84
CA TYR A 142 -3.55 12.74 -6.69
C TYR A 142 -3.08 14.04 -6.02
N GLY A 143 -1.77 14.31 -6.06
CA GLY A 143 -1.18 15.54 -5.55
C GLY A 143 -1.71 16.81 -6.23
N LEU A 144 -2.10 16.71 -7.52
CA LEU A 144 -2.72 17.83 -8.25
C LEU A 144 -4.20 18.07 -7.89
N SER A 145 -4.86 17.17 -7.14
CA SER A 145 -6.26 17.34 -6.75
C SER A 145 -6.54 18.58 -5.90
N GLY A 146 -5.52 19.14 -5.28
CA GLY A 146 -5.64 20.26 -4.34
C GLY A 146 -6.40 19.94 -3.04
N SER A 147 -6.75 18.65 -2.82
CA SER A 147 -7.48 18.20 -1.64
C SER A 147 -6.55 17.50 -0.65
N GLU A 148 -6.15 18.21 0.41
CA GLU A 148 -5.32 17.64 1.49
C GLU A 148 -5.98 16.41 2.13
N TRP A 149 -7.31 16.41 2.27
CA TRP A 149 -8.05 15.29 2.87
C TRP A 149 -8.08 14.05 1.97
N LEU A 150 -8.27 14.22 0.65
CA LEU A 150 -8.20 13.09 -0.27
C LEU A 150 -6.79 12.50 -0.28
N CYS A 151 -5.75 13.32 -0.40
CA CYS A 151 -4.37 12.86 -0.38
C CYS A 151 -4.06 12.10 0.92
N HIS A 152 -4.47 12.63 2.08
CA HIS A 152 -4.27 11.95 3.37
C HIS A 152 -4.99 10.60 3.44
N MET A 153 -6.26 10.54 3.02
CA MET A 153 -7.02 9.28 3.03
C MET A 153 -6.43 8.27 2.05
N ILE A 154 -5.99 8.71 0.87
CA ILE A 154 -5.32 7.87 -0.11
C ILE A 154 -4.03 7.29 0.48
N GLU A 155 -3.20 8.11 1.12
CA GLU A 155 -1.96 7.65 1.77
C GLU A 155 -2.22 6.54 2.81
N VAL A 156 -3.24 6.71 3.66
CA VAL A 156 -3.63 5.70 4.65
C VAL A 156 -4.06 4.40 3.98
N LEU A 157 -4.89 4.46 2.93
CA LEU A 157 -5.39 3.28 2.22
C LEU A 157 -4.27 2.59 1.43
N TRP A 158 -3.36 3.34 0.83
CA TRP A 158 -2.20 2.80 0.13
C TRP A 158 -1.27 2.01 1.05
N ALA A 159 -1.02 2.50 2.26
CA ALA A 159 -0.21 1.79 3.24
C ALA A 159 -0.76 0.37 3.55
N HIS A 160 -2.08 0.18 3.48
CA HIS A 160 -2.70 -1.15 3.57
C HIS A 160 -2.60 -1.94 2.26
N SER A 161 -2.63 -1.24 1.13
CA SER A 161 -2.57 -1.85 -0.20
C SER A 161 -1.19 -2.36 -0.57
N ASP A 162 -0.11 -1.75 -0.05
CA ASP A 162 1.27 -2.12 -0.38
C ASP A 162 1.53 -3.63 -0.20
N ARG A 163 0.94 -4.24 0.84
CA ARG A 163 1.06 -5.68 1.12
C ARG A 163 0.38 -6.54 0.05
N TYR A 164 -0.75 -6.08 -0.50
CA TYR A 164 -1.45 -6.74 -1.60
C TYR A 164 -0.76 -6.50 -2.94
N ILE A 165 -0.27 -5.28 -3.17
CA ILE A 165 0.48 -4.92 -4.39
C ILE A 165 1.77 -5.74 -4.46
N HIS A 166 2.49 -5.88 -3.34
CA HIS A 166 3.66 -6.75 -3.28
C HIS A 166 3.30 -8.20 -3.61
N LEU A 167 2.21 -8.74 -3.08
CA LEU A 167 1.75 -10.08 -3.41
C LEU A 167 1.33 -10.20 -4.89
N ALA A 168 0.65 -9.18 -5.44
CA ALA A 168 0.27 -9.12 -6.84
C ALA A 168 1.50 -9.05 -7.77
N SER A 169 2.56 -8.37 -7.37
CA SER A 169 3.79 -8.23 -8.17
C SER A 169 4.51 -9.59 -8.42
N LEU A 170 4.18 -10.61 -7.66
CA LEU A 170 4.68 -11.97 -7.86
C LEU A 170 3.87 -12.76 -8.91
N GLN A 171 2.73 -12.24 -9.37
CA GLN A 171 1.88 -12.88 -10.36
C GLN A 171 2.40 -12.65 -11.79
N GLN A 172 2.30 -13.67 -12.64
CA GLN A 172 2.84 -13.63 -14.00
C GLN A 172 2.31 -12.47 -14.86
N ASN A 173 1.05 -12.07 -14.63
CA ASN A 173 0.40 -11.04 -15.46
C ASN A 173 0.50 -9.63 -14.85
N PHE A 174 1.21 -9.46 -13.74
CA PHE A 174 1.26 -8.17 -13.06
C PHE A 174 1.85 -7.06 -13.95
N VAL A 175 3.00 -7.31 -14.57
CA VAL A 175 3.69 -6.33 -15.41
C VAL A 175 2.82 -5.89 -16.59
N CYS A 176 2.20 -6.86 -17.30
CA CYS A 176 1.28 -6.55 -18.41
C CYS A 176 0.06 -5.75 -17.92
N SER A 177 -0.47 -6.07 -16.74
CA SER A 177 -1.60 -5.34 -16.15
C SER A 177 -1.21 -3.90 -15.82
N VAL A 178 -0.03 -3.67 -15.26
CA VAL A 178 0.50 -2.32 -15.01
C VAL A 178 0.64 -1.55 -16.31
N ASP A 179 1.26 -2.14 -17.33
CA ASP A 179 1.48 -1.49 -18.63
C ASP A 179 0.16 -1.08 -19.28
N ASP A 180 -0.74 -2.03 -19.50
CA ASP A 180 -2.01 -1.82 -20.20
C ASP A 180 -2.93 -0.80 -19.50
N HIS A 181 -3.09 -0.92 -18.17
CA HIS A 181 -4.04 -0.09 -17.44
C HIS A 181 -3.58 1.36 -17.31
N HIS A 182 -2.29 1.56 -17.07
CA HIS A 182 -1.76 2.92 -16.86
C HIS A 182 -1.66 3.71 -18.16
N HIS A 183 -1.24 3.08 -19.27
CA HIS A 183 -1.29 3.72 -20.57
C HIS A 183 -2.72 4.05 -21.02
N ALA A 184 -3.72 3.22 -20.66
CA ALA A 184 -5.12 3.56 -20.91
C ALA A 184 -5.59 4.80 -20.11
N ILE A 185 -5.07 5.04 -18.91
CA ILE A 185 -5.32 6.29 -18.16
C ILE A 185 -4.70 7.47 -18.91
N ILE A 186 -3.42 7.36 -19.30
CA ILE A 186 -2.67 8.39 -20.01
C ILE A 186 -3.35 8.77 -21.32
N ASP A 187 -3.77 7.80 -22.12
CA ASP A 187 -4.48 8.02 -23.39
C ASP A 187 -5.76 8.82 -23.19
N CYS A 188 -6.55 8.51 -22.15
CA CYS A 188 -7.74 9.28 -21.81
C CYS A 188 -7.40 10.71 -21.39
N LEU A 189 -6.35 10.91 -20.58
CA LEU A 189 -5.91 12.24 -20.14
C LEU A 189 -5.42 13.11 -21.32
N LEU A 190 -4.64 12.55 -22.26
CA LEU A 190 -4.20 13.22 -23.48
C LEU A 190 -5.37 13.68 -24.35
N ASN A 191 -6.45 12.86 -24.38
CA ASN A 191 -7.67 13.17 -25.12
C ASN A 191 -8.66 14.04 -24.33
N LYS A 192 -8.31 14.47 -23.11
CA LYS A 192 -9.17 15.22 -22.19
C LYS A 192 -10.48 14.50 -21.87
N ASP A 193 -10.47 13.17 -21.91
CA ASP A 193 -11.57 12.31 -21.54
C ASP A 193 -11.48 11.96 -20.05
N VAL A 194 -11.98 12.87 -19.20
CA VAL A 194 -11.93 12.75 -17.75
C VAL A 194 -12.68 11.48 -17.26
N GLU A 195 -13.85 11.20 -17.83
CA GLU A 195 -14.63 10.03 -17.42
C GLU A 195 -14.03 8.71 -17.95
N GLY A 196 -13.37 8.74 -19.10
CA GLY A 196 -12.55 7.64 -19.60
C GLY A 196 -11.37 7.35 -18.68
N ALA A 197 -10.62 8.38 -18.27
CA ALA A 197 -9.51 8.27 -17.32
C ALA A 197 -9.98 7.72 -15.96
N ALA A 198 -11.10 8.22 -15.44
CA ALA A 198 -11.72 7.74 -14.20
C ALA A 198 -12.10 6.25 -14.27
N LYS A 199 -12.67 5.80 -15.40
CA LYS A 199 -12.99 4.38 -15.63
C LYS A 199 -11.73 3.51 -15.78
N SER A 200 -10.69 4.03 -16.44
CA SER A 200 -9.41 3.31 -16.60
C SER A 200 -8.72 3.15 -15.26
N LEU A 201 -8.69 4.17 -14.41
CA LEU A 201 -8.18 4.06 -13.04
C LEU A 201 -8.98 3.05 -12.20
N ALA A 202 -10.31 3.07 -12.29
CA ALA A 202 -11.13 2.09 -11.59
C ALA A 202 -10.85 0.65 -12.05
N ARG A 203 -10.54 0.43 -13.34
CA ARG A 203 -10.12 -0.87 -13.89
C ARG A 203 -8.75 -1.30 -13.40
N ASP A 204 -7.80 -0.37 -13.34
CA ASP A 204 -6.46 -0.61 -12.78
C ASP A 204 -6.55 -1.14 -11.35
N LEU A 205 -7.30 -0.44 -10.50
CA LEU A 205 -7.56 -0.88 -9.13
C LEU A 205 -8.24 -2.25 -9.07
N GLN A 206 -9.24 -2.49 -9.92
CA GLN A 206 -9.92 -3.78 -10.01
C GLN A 206 -8.99 -4.89 -10.52
N GLY A 207 -8.04 -4.58 -11.38
CA GLY A 207 -7.03 -5.52 -11.89
C GLY A 207 -6.23 -6.19 -10.78
N THR A 208 -5.81 -5.43 -9.77
CA THR A 208 -5.11 -5.99 -8.58
C THR A 208 -6.00 -6.98 -7.82
N VAL A 209 -7.29 -6.67 -7.66
CA VAL A 209 -8.27 -7.57 -7.01
C VAL A 209 -8.41 -8.87 -7.79
N GLU A 210 -8.46 -8.80 -9.11
CA GLU A 210 -8.58 -9.96 -10.00
C GLU A 210 -7.33 -10.83 -9.98
N LEU A 211 -6.14 -10.22 -10.00
CA LEU A 211 -4.85 -10.95 -9.93
C LEU A 211 -4.73 -11.80 -8.67
N LEU A 212 -5.29 -11.34 -7.55
CA LEU A 212 -5.17 -12.02 -6.25
C LEU A 212 -6.35 -12.93 -5.90
N ARG A 213 -7.39 -12.99 -6.74
CA ARG A 213 -8.63 -13.73 -6.45
C ARG A 213 -8.40 -15.21 -6.17
N ASP A 214 -7.62 -15.87 -6.99
CA ASP A 214 -7.39 -17.31 -6.86
C ASP A 214 -6.51 -17.62 -5.66
N GLU A 215 -5.48 -16.83 -5.42
CA GLU A 215 -4.52 -17.03 -4.34
C GLU A 215 -5.16 -16.80 -2.96
N LEU A 216 -5.83 -15.66 -2.77
CA LEU A 216 -6.47 -15.34 -1.50
C LEU A 216 -7.74 -16.16 -1.28
N GLY A 217 -8.50 -16.48 -2.32
CA GLY A 217 -9.68 -17.33 -2.23
C GLY A 217 -9.35 -18.74 -1.73
N GLN A 218 -8.22 -19.32 -2.15
CA GLN A 218 -7.74 -20.61 -1.65
C GLN A 218 -7.26 -20.52 -0.18
N ALA A 219 -6.57 -19.43 0.17
CA ALA A 219 -6.11 -19.20 1.54
C ALA A 219 -7.27 -19.04 2.54
N ASP A 220 -8.32 -18.34 2.16
CA ASP A 220 -9.53 -18.15 2.99
C ASP A 220 -10.25 -19.48 3.24
N LEU A 221 -10.33 -20.36 2.24
CA LEU A 221 -10.91 -21.71 2.40
C LEU A 221 -10.11 -22.60 3.34
N GLN A 222 -8.78 -22.51 3.35
CA GLN A 222 -7.92 -23.29 4.25
C GLN A 222 -7.99 -22.82 5.71
N GLN A 223 -8.31 -21.55 5.96
CA GLN A 223 -8.47 -21.02 7.32
C GLN A 223 -9.86 -21.28 7.92
N ALA A 224 -10.83 -21.65 7.11
CA ALA A 224 -12.21 -21.96 7.53
C ALA A 224 -12.43 -23.42 7.95
N VAL A 225 -11.43 -24.30 7.82
CA VAL A 225 -11.42 -25.72 8.21
C VAL A 225 -10.58 -25.90 9.48
#